data_100390b7dd44a607fb358057bd18c4ed
#
_entry.id   100390b7dd44a607fb358057bd18c4ed
#
_cell.length_a   1.000
_cell.length_b   1.000
_cell.length_c   1.000
_cell.angle_alpha   90.00
_cell.angle_beta   90.00
_cell.angle_gamma   90.00
#
_symmetry.space_group_name_H-M   'P 1'
#
loop_
_entity.id
_entity.type
_entity.pdbx_description
1 polymer ?
#
loop_
_entity_poly.entity_id
_entity_poly.type
_entity_poly.pdbx_seq_one_letter_code
_entity_poly.pdbx_strand_id
1 'polypeptide(L)'
;MHPNANCNCRYADVGCDKMEEVMDQISGKWKMRILFMVGAHGTLRYGELRRLLDGVTHKMLSNQVKELAADGLVERIDYGEVPPRVDYRLTTNGEALMPIFDDIQAYIRKNACSNCCGDKPAAPSGARHGCCE
;
A
#
# COMPACT_ATOMS: atom_id res chain seq x y z
N MET A 1 -23.26 1.55 -3.73
CA MET A 1 -23.94 2.23 -2.61
C MET A 1 -24.97 1.30 -2.00
N HIS A 2 -24.73 0.83 -0.80
CA HIS A 2 -25.67 0.00 -0.06
C HIS A 2 -26.40 0.87 0.95
N PRO A 3 -27.65 1.24 0.71
CA PRO A 3 -28.41 2.07 1.64
C PRO A 3 -29.03 1.30 2.80
N ASN A 4 -28.60 0.08 3.08
CA ASN A 4 -29.28 -0.77 4.04
C ASN A 4 -28.48 -0.98 5.32
N ALA A 5 -28.98 -0.37 6.38
CA ALA A 5 -28.63 -0.66 7.77
C ALA A 5 -28.93 -2.13 8.19
N ASN A 6 -29.43 -2.95 7.28
CA ASN A 6 -29.77 -4.36 7.50
C ASN A 6 -28.93 -5.32 6.62
N CYS A 7 -27.66 -5.01 6.46
CA CYS A 7 -26.76 -5.95 5.80
C CYS A 7 -26.51 -7.14 6.74
N ASN A 8 -27.12 -8.26 6.46
CA ASN A 8 -26.82 -9.52 7.16
C ASN A 8 -25.54 -10.16 6.60
N CYS A 9 -24.45 -9.40 6.65
CA CYS A 9 -23.16 -9.86 6.20
C CYS A 9 -22.19 -10.01 7.39
N ARG A 10 -21.08 -10.73 7.16
CA ARG A 10 -20.05 -10.97 8.17
C ARG A 10 -19.49 -9.68 8.79
N TYR A 11 -19.60 -8.57 8.11
CA TYR A 11 -19.05 -7.28 8.50
C TYR A 11 -20.12 -6.24 8.88
N ALA A 12 -21.32 -6.72 9.25
CA ALA A 12 -22.44 -5.85 9.60
C ALA A 12 -22.17 -4.96 10.82
N ASP A 13 -21.28 -5.39 11.69
CA ASP A 13 -20.86 -4.65 12.89
C ASP A 13 -20.10 -3.35 12.56
N VAL A 14 -19.31 -3.38 11.50
CA VAL A 14 -18.53 -2.20 11.04
C VAL A 14 -19.33 -1.34 10.08
N GLY A 15 -20.29 -1.94 9.37
CA GLY A 15 -21.06 -1.28 8.32
C GLY A 15 -20.37 -1.34 6.96
N CYS A 16 -21.14 -1.72 5.95
CA CYS A 16 -20.65 -1.81 4.58
C CYS A 16 -20.15 -0.47 4.04
N ASP A 17 -20.80 0.61 4.42
CA ASP A 17 -20.44 1.97 3.98
C ASP A 17 -19.03 2.36 4.46
N LYS A 18 -18.69 2.01 5.71
CA LYS A 18 -17.34 2.25 6.25
C LYS A 18 -16.28 1.43 5.56
N MET A 19 -16.61 0.19 5.20
CA MET A 19 -15.70 -0.66 4.44
C MET A 19 -15.44 -0.08 3.04
N GLU A 20 -16.48 0.37 2.35
CA GLU A 20 -16.37 1.00 1.03
C GLU A 20 -15.52 2.28 1.10
N GLU A 21 -15.74 3.12 2.12
CA GLU A 21 -14.96 4.33 2.35
C GLU A 21 -13.46 4.05 2.48
N VAL A 22 -13.09 3.05 3.29
CA VAL A 22 -11.69 2.66 3.46
C VAL A 22 -11.13 2.07 2.17
N MET A 23 -11.88 1.24 1.47
CA MET A 23 -11.46 0.67 0.19
C MET A 23 -11.21 1.76 -0.85
N ASP A 24 -12.04 2.79 -0.90
CA ASP A 24 -11.84 3.93 -1.80
C ASP A 24 -10.58 4.73 -1.47
N GLN A 25 -10.27 4.88 -0.17
CA GLN A 25 -9.05 5.58 0.26
C GLN A 25 -7.77 4.87 -0.16
N ILE A 26 -7.79 3.54 -0.22
CA ILE A 26 -6.60 2.75 -0.53
C ILE A 26 -6.64 2.14 -1.94
N SER A 27 -7.75 2.28 -2.65
CA SER A 27 -7.90 1.75 -4.00
C SER A 27 -7.05 2.54 -5.01
N GLY A 28 -6.74 1.90 -6.11
CA GLY A 28 -5.91 2.45 -7.15
C GLY A 28 -4.59 1.70 -7.28
N LYS A 29 -4.00 1.80 -8.46
CA LYS A 29 -2.78 1.05 -8.80
C LYS A 29 -1.59 1.37 -7.88
N TRP A 30 -1.49 2.60 -7.43
CA TRP A 30 -0.29 3.10 -6.77
C TRP A 30 -0.45 3.35 -5.27
N LYS A 31 -1.66 3.65 -4.79
CA LYS A 31 -1.89 4.03 -3.38
C LYS A 31 -1.43 2.96 -2.39
N MET A 32 -1.87 1.73 -2.57
CA MET A 32 -1.45 0.62 -1.70
C MET A 32 0.07 0.37 -1.77
N ARG A 33 0.64 0.48 -2.97
CA ARG A 33 2.09 0.33 -3.15
C ARG A 33 2.88 1.40 -2.42
N ILE A 34 2.42 2.66 -2.49
CA ILE A 34 3.04 3.78 -1.79
C ILE A 34 2.98 3.56 -0.28
N LEU A 35 1.80 3.23 0.25
CA LEU A 35 1.61 2.95 1.67
C LEU A 35 2.51 1.81 2.15
N PHE A 36 2.57 0.74 1.41
CA PHE A 36 3.41 -0.40 1.73
C PHE A 36 4.90 -0.02 1.75
N MET A 37 5.37 0.67 0.73
CA MET A 37 6.79 1.08 0.65
C MET A 37 7.17 2.04 1.76
N VAL A 38 6.35 3.04 2.02
CA VAL A 38 6.59 4.00 3.10
C VAL A 38 6.56 3.31 4.47
N GLY A 39 5.60 2.42 4.68
CA GLY A 39 5.49 1.66 5.92
C GLY A 39 6.67 0.71 6.15
N ALA A 40 7.13 0.04 5.10
CA ALA A 40 8.26 -0.89 5.19
C ALA A 40 9.60 -0.20 5.46
N HIS A 41 9.79 1.01 4.97
CA HIS A 41 11.04 1.77 5.12
C HIS A 41 10.98 2.84 6.22
N GLY A 42 9.81 3.13 6.75
CA GLY A 42 9.59 4.14 7.78
C GLY A 42 9.45 5.55 7.23
N THR A 43 10.51 6.11 6.69
CA THR A 43 10.50 7.43 6.06
C THR A 43 11.25 7.35 4.74
N LEU A 44 10.64 7.87 3.68
CA LEU A 44 11.22 7.87 2.35
C LEU A 44 11.22 9.27 1.75
N ARG A 45 12.30 9.63 1.09
CA ARG A 45 12.35 10.82 0.24
C ARG A 45 11.53 10.58 -1.02
N TYR A 46 11.02 11.65 -1.59
CA TYR A 46 10.26 11.60 -2.83
C TYR A 46 11.01 10.86 -3.95
N GLY A 47 12.29 11.17 -4.16
CA GLY A 47 13.12 10.51 -5.17
C GLY A 47 13.35 9.03 -4.91
N GLU A 48 13.49 8.63 -3.66
CA GLU A 48 13.61 7.22 -3.26
C GLU A 48 12.32 6.46 -3.50
N LEU A 49 11.20 7.05 -3.10
CA LEU A 49 9.86 6.48 -3.33
C LEU A 49 9.60 6.27 -4.82
N ARG A 50 9.97 7.25 -5.65
CA ARG A 50 9.82 7.16 -7.09
C ARG A 50 10.67 6.03 -7.70
N ARG A 51 11.88 5.83 -7.19
CA ARG A 51 12.74 4.73 -7.66
C ARG A 51 12.21 3.35 -7.26
N LEU A 52 11.64 3.23 -6.06
CA LEU A 52 11.06 1.99 -5.58
C LEU A 52 9.78 1.62 -6.32
N LEU A 53 9.06 2.61 -6.81
CA LEU A 53 7.82 2.42 -7.58
C LEU A 53 8.12 2.44 -9.08
N ASP A 54 8.61 1.34 -9.58
CA ASP A 54 8.97 1.23 -10.98
C ASP A 54 7.77 1.50 -11.91
N GLY A 55 7.98 2.35 -12.91
CA GLY A 55 6.98 2.72 -13.90
C GLY A 55 6.03 3.84 -13.49
N VAL A 56 6.13 4.40 -12.28
CA VAL A 56 5.33 5.54 -11.89
C VAL A 56 5.86 6.84 -12.51
N THR A 57 4.97 7.64 -13.08
CA THR A 57 5.34 8.98 -13.56
C THR A 57 5.39 9.97 -12.39
N HIS A 58 6.15 11.05 -12.56
CA HIS A 58 6.20 12.13 -11.58
C HIS A 58 4.81 12.70 -11.27
N LYS A 59 4.01 12.91 -12.31
CA LYS A 59 2.65 13.44 -12.17
C LYS A 59 1.76 12.50 -11.35
N MET A 60 1.79 11.21 -11.65
CA MET A 60 0.98 10.21 -10.93
C MET A 60 1.40 10.11 -9.47
N LEU A 61 2.70 9.99 -9.21
CA LEU A 61 3.21 9.91 -7.83
C LEU A 61 2.85 11.17 -7.04
N SER A 62 3.07 12.34 -7.61
CA SER A 62 2.74 13.61 -6.97
C SER A 62 1.26 13.71 -6.61
N ASN A 63 0.37 13.30 -7.51
CA ASN A 63 -1.07 13.29 -7.25
C ASN A 63 -1.46 12.28 -6.19
N GLN A 64 -0.90 11.07 -6.25
CA GLN A 64 -1.24 10.00 -5.30
C GLN A 64 -0.78 10.31 -3.88
N VAL A 65 0.42 10.84 -3.71
CA VAL A 65 0.89 11.25 -2.36
C VAL A 65 0.09 12.41 -1.79
N LYS A 66 -0.36 13.34 -2.64
CA LYS A 66 -1.26 14.43 -2.21
C LYS A 66 -2.61 13.91 -1.74
N GLU A 67 -3.20 12.96 -2.45
CA GLU A 67 -4.46 12.33 -2.07
C GLU A 67 -4.32 11.55 -0.76
N LEU A 68 -3.25 10.78 -0.61
CA LEU A 68 -2.98 10.05 0.62
C LEU A 68 -2.74 10.98 1.82
N ALA A 69 -2.08 12.12 1.60
CA ALA A 69 -1.90 13.13 2.63
C ALA A 69 -3.25 13.79 3.01
N ALA A 70 -4.09 14.07 2.02
CA ALA A 70 -5.43 14.62 2.25
C ALA A 70 -6.32 13.65 3.02
N ASP A 71 -6.18 12.34 2.77
CA ASP A 71 -6.90 11.29 3.50
C ASP A 71 -6.33 11.03 4.91
N GLY A 72 -5.22 11.67 5.24
CA GLY A 72 -4.60 11.53 6.56
C GLY A 72 -3.83 10.23 6.76
N LEU A 73 -3.40 9.57 5.69
CA LEU A 73 -2.66 8.31 5.74
C LEU A 73 -1.15 8.50 5.66
N VAL A 74 -0.70 9.55 4.99
CA VAL A 74 0.71 9.89 4.80
C VAL A 74 0.94 11.32 5.24
N GLU A 75 2.06 11.57 5.87
CA GLU A 75 2.53 12.90 6.26
C GLU A 75 3.68 13.32 5.35
N ARG A 76 3.57 14.53 4.82
CA ARG A 76 4.63 15.18 4.05
C ARG A 76 5.48 16.05 4.98
N ILE A 77 6.77 15.82 4.99
CA ILE A 77 7.72 16.58 5.80
C ILE A 77 8.60 17.40 4.86
N ASP A 78 8.42 18.72 4.90
CA ASP A 78 9.24 19.65 4.15
C ASP A 78 10.26 20.27 5.09
N TYR A 79 11.54 20.10 4.80
CA TYR A 79 12.61 20.61 5.65
C TYR A 79 12.99 22.07 5.37
N GLY A 80 12.44 22.67 4.30
CA GLY A 80 12.78 24.04 3.93
C GLY A 80 14.23 24.27 3.51
N GLU A 81 14.93 23.20 3.16
CA GLU A 81 16.35 23.25 2.77
C GLU A 81 16.53 23.62 1.30
N VAL A 82 17.74 24.04 0.96
CA VAL A 82 18.20 24.24 -0.41
C VAL A 82 19.42 23.33 -0.63
N PRO A 83 19.35 22.32 -1.51
CA PRO A 83 18.22 21.95 -2.37
C PRO A 83 17.00 21.41 -1.59
N PRO A 84 15.78 21.50 -2.17
CA PRO A 84 14.57 21.09 -1.48
C PRO A 84 14.60 19.61 -1.08
N ARG A 85 14.23 19.34 0.18
CA ARG A 85 14.10 17.98 0.70
C ARG A 85 12.69 17.77 1.23
N VAL A 86 12.00 16.79 0.69
CA VAL A 86 10.68 16.40 1.12
C VAL A 86 10.70 14.89 1.42
N ASP A 87 10.32 14.54 2.63
CA ASP A 87 10.18 13.17 3.06
C ASP A 87 8.70 12.84 3.29
N TYR A 88 8.38 11.56 3.18
CA TYR A 88 7.04 11.02 3.43
C TYR A 88 7.13 9.91 4.46
N ARG A 89 6.21 9.93 5.41
CA ARG A 89 6.04 8.85 6.40
C ARG A 89 4.56 8.57 6.61
N LEU A 90 4.25 7.41 7.18
CA LEU A 90 2.88 7.10 7.54
C LEU A 90 2.45 7.92 8.77
N THR A 91 1.19 8.31 8.79
CA THR A 91 0.52 8.82 9.98
C THR A 91 0.13 7.64 10.88
N THR A 92 -0.40 7.93 12.07
CA THR A 92 -0.98 6.89 12.94
C THR A 92 -2.06 6.08 12.23
N ASN A 93 -2.91 6.75 11.44
CA ASN A 93 -3.93 6.08 10.63
C ASN A 93 -3.33 5.21 9.51
N GLY A 94 -2.26 5.70 8.87
CA GLY A 94 -1.53 4.93 7.86
C GLY A 94 -0.85 3.70 8.45
N GLU A 95 -0.25 3.84 9.63
CA GLU A 95 0.36 2.72 10.35
C GLU A 95 -0.67 1.65 10.76
N ALA A 96 -1.89 2.06 11.08
CA ALA A 96 -2.98 1.15 11.39
C ALA A 96 -3.39 0.25 10.22
N LEU A 97 -3.02 0.61 8.98
CA LEU A 97 -3.22 -0.22 7.79
C LEU A 97 -2.13 -1.29 7.61
N MET A 98 -0.99 -1.17 8.28
CA MET A 98 0.12 -2.11 8.11
C MET A 98 -0.24 -3.57 8.43
N PRO A 99 -1.04 -3.89 9.45
CA PRO A 99 -1.51 -5.24 9.69
C PRO A 99 -2.23 -5.88 8.51
N ILE A 100 -2.93 -5.09 7.69
CA ILE A 100 -3.57 -5.56 6.47
C ILE A 100 -2.54 -6.08 5.47
N PHE A 101 -1.42 -5.37 5.32
CA PHE A 101 -0.32 -5.80 4.45
C PHE A 101 0.35 -7.07 4.98
N ASP A 102 0.49 -7.19 6.30
CA ASP A 102 1.00 -8.41 6.94
C ASP A 102 0.09 -9.60 6.66
N ASP A 103 -1.22 -9.41 6.72
CA ASP A 103 -2.21 -10.44 6.38
C ASP A 103 -2.16 -10.81 4.90
N ILE A 104 -1.97 -9.83 4.01
CA ILE A 104 -1.78 -10.08 2.58
C ILE A 104 -0.50 -10.90 2.35
N GLN A 105 0.58 -10.58 3.04
CA GLN A 105 1.83 -11.36 2.96
C GLN A 105 1.64 -12.80 3.45
N ALA A 106 0.92 -12.96 4.56
CA ALA A 106 0.58 -14.28 5.08
C ALA A 106 -0.25 -15.09 4.09
N TYR A 107 -1.22 -14.46 3.44
CA TYR A 107 -2.00 -15.06 2.37
C TYR A 107 -1.12 -15.50 1.20
N ILE A 108 -0.20 -14.64 0.77
CA ILE A 108 0.73 -14.95 -0.33
C ILE A 108 1.59 -16.16 0.04
N ARG A 109 2.19 -16.18 1.23
CA ARG A 109 3.02 -17.31 1.70
C ARG A 109 2.25 -18.61 1.70
N LYS A 110 1.02 -18.57 2.19
CA LYS A 110 0.17 -19.76 2.29
C LYS A 110 -0.25 -20.30 0.92
N ASN A 111 -0.52 -19.43 -0.04
CA ASN A 111 -1.07 -19.83 -1.35
C ASN A 111 -0.01 -19.89 -2.46
N ALA A 112 1.07 -19.11 -2.35
CA ALA A 112 2.15 -19.15 -3.33
C ALA A 112 2.94 -20.46 -3.29
N CYS A 113 3.09 -21.06 -2.10
CA CYS A 113 3.74 -22.36 -1.98
C CYS A 113 2.99 -23.48 -2.72
N SER A 114 1.68 -23.35 -2.90
CA SER A 114 0.89 -24.30 -3.67
C SER A 114 1.15 -24.22 -5.17
N ASN A 115 1.65 -23.07 -5.64
CA ASN A 115 1.92 -22.82 -7.06
C ASN A 115 3.40 -22.90 -7.45
N CYS A 116 4.31 -22.90 -6.46
CA CYS A 116 5.75 -22.96 -6.74
C CYS A 116 6.28 -24.35 -7.06
N CYS A 117 5.52 -25.39 -6.71
CA CYS A 117 5.89 -26.79 -7.00
C CYS A 117 5.32 -27.31 -8.31
N GLY A 118 4.66 -26.49 -9.10
CA GLY A 118 4.20 -26.82 -10.44
C GLY A 118 4.94 -26.01 -11.48
N ASP A 119 5.49 -26.71 -12.45
CA ASP A 119 6.23 -26.25 -13.63
C ASP A 119 5.89 -24.83 -14.10
N LYS A 120 6.53 -23.82 -13.52
CA LYS A 120 6.58 -22.52 -14.16
C LYS A 120 8.00 -22.27 -14.66
N PRO A 121 8.14 -21.82 -15.90
CA PRO A 121 9.44 -21.41 -16.41
C PRO A 121 10.02 -20.33 -15.47
N ALA A 122 11.30 -20.43 -15.22
CA ALA A 122 12.03 -19.52 -14.34
C ALA A 122 11.66 -18.05 -14.62
N ALA A 123 11.21 -17.37 -13.58
CA ALA A 123 11.00 -15.94 -13.65
C ALA A 123 12.31 -15.24 -14.01
N PRO A 124 12.25 -14.14 -14.78
CA PRO A 124 13.45 -13.41 -15.16
C PRO A 124 14.24 -13.00 -13.91
N SER A 125 15.55 -13.06 -14.05
CA SER A 125 16.55 -12.81 -13.02
C SER A 125 16.20 -11.63 -12.11
N GLY A 126 16.02 -11.89 -10.83
CA GLY A 126 15.76 -10.89 -9.81
C GLY A 126 14.62 -11.22 -8.83
N ALA A 127 13.75 -12.13 -9.18
CA ALA A 127 12.73 -12.58 -8.25
C ALA A 127 13.29 -13.71 -7.39
N ARG A 128 13.75 -13.38 -6.20
CA ARG A 128 14.10 -14.39 -5.20
C ARG A 128 12.81 -14.94 -4.63
N HIS A 129 12.41 -16.08 -5.13
CA HIS A 129 11.35 -16.85 -4.52
C HIS A 129 11.93 -17.63 -3.33
N GLY A 130 11.85 -17.04 -2.16
CA GLY A 130 12.09 -17.76 -0.92
C GLY A 130 10.91 -18.68 -0.57
N CYS A 131 10.38 -19.43 -1.53
CA CYS A 131 9.16 -20.20 -1.36
C CYS A 131 9.35 -21.53 -0.63
N CYS A 132 10.55 -21.93 -0.33
CA CYS A 132 10.85 -23.27 0.19
C CYS A 132 11.75 -23.24 1.43
N GLU A 133 11.57 -22.25 2.28
CA GLU A 133 12.11 -22.32 3.64
C GLU A 133 11.08 -22.76 4.64
#